data_ef364c85910c43f86647f2195588259d
#
_entry.id   ef364c85910c43f86647f2195588259d
#
_cell.length_a   1.000
_cell.length_b   1.000
_cell.length_c   1.000
_cell.angle_alpha   90.00
_cell.angle_beta   90.00
_cell.angle_gamma   90.00
#
_symmetry.space_group_name_H-M   'P 1'
#
loop_
_entity.id
_entity.type
_entity.pdbx_description
1 polymer ?
#
loop_
_entity_poly.entity_id
_entity_poly.type
_entity_poly.pdbx_seq_one_letter_code
_entity_poly.pdbx_strand_id
1 'polypeptide(L)'
;MDWEISFHRGVKEQILAMPPKVQARFIRLLELMEKHGPNLGAPHTKPLNHGRFEVRAKAKEGIGRGLFCYTKRRQIHILYAFIKKSQKTPKEVIQIARLRMKEVN
;
A
#
# COMPACT_ATOMS: atom_id res chain seq x y z
N MET A 1 15.80 14.37 -0.79
CA MET A 1 15.86 13.18 0.08
C MET A 1 14.75 12.22 -0.25
N ASP A 2 15.10 10.95 -0.41
CA ASP A 2 14.11 9.95 -0.74
C ASP A 2 13.31 9.54 0.49
N TRP A 3 12.17 8.93 0.24
CA TRP A 3 11.35 8.32 1.27
C TRP A 3 11.78 6.88 1.47
N GLU A 4 11.62 6.36 2.68
CA GLU A 4 11.89 4.96 2.98
C GLU A 4 10.58 4.20 3.09
N ILE A 5 10.56 2.98 2.54
CA ILE A 5 9.39 2.13 2.61
C ILE A 5 9.71 0.94 3.50
N SER A 6 8.84 0.70 4.47
CA SER A 6 8.93 -0.49 5.31
C SER A 6 7.62 -1.25 5.21
N PHE A 7 7.67 -2.52 5.55
CA PHE A 7 6.52 -3.42 5.44
C PHE A 7 6.20 -4.01 6.79
N HIS A 8 4.94 -4.01 7.14
CA HIS A 8 4.51 -4.75 8.31
C HIS A 8 4.75 -6.24 8.07
N ARG A 9 4.92 -7.00 9.14
CA ARG A 9 5.20 -8.43 9.04
C ARG A 9 4.21 -9.13 8.13
N GLY A 10 4.71 -9.93 7.19
CA GLY A 10 3.89 -10.69 6.26
C GLY A 10 3.46 -9.94 5.01
N VAL A 11 3.62 -8.63 4.96
CA VAL A 11 3.14 -7.83 3.82
C VAL A 11 4.00 -8.08 2.58
N LYS A 12 5.30 -8.19 2.75
CA LYS A 12 6.19 -8.46 1.62
C LYS A 12 5.79 -9.76 0.92
N GLU A 13 5.48 -10.79 1.70
CA GLU A 13 5.04 -12.08 1.18
C GLU A 13 3.69 -11.95 0.47
N GLN A 14 2.81 -11.10 0.98
CA GLN A 14 1.53 -10.86 0.31
C GLN A 14 1.73 -10.27 -1.08
N ILE A 15 2.66 -9.33 -1.21
CA ILE A 15 2.96 -8.73 -2.51
C ILE A 15 3.60 -9.74 -3.45
N LEU A 16 4.54 -10.54 -2.93
CA LEU A 16 5.22 -11.55 -3.74
C LEU A 16 4.30 -12.67 -4.19
N ALA A 17 3.16 -12.86 -3.52
CA ALA A 17 2.17 -13.86 -3.91
C ALA A 17 1.18 -13.34 -4.96
N MET A 18 1.25 -12.08 -5.35
CA MET A 18 0.36 -11.52 -6.36
C MET A 18 0.73 -12.02 -7.75
N PRO A 19 -0.23 -12.03 -8.70
CA PRO A 19 0.08 -12.38 -10.09
C PRO A 19 1.25 -11.54 -10.61
N PRO A 20 2.12 -12.11 -11.48
CA PRO A 20 3.36 -11.44 -11.86
C PRO A 20 3.25 -10.01 -12.35
N LYS A 21 2.24 -9.71 -13.17
CA LYS A 21 2.08 -8.35 -13.70
C LYS A 21 1.57 -7.38 -12.65
N VAL A 22 0.71 -7.84 -11.76
CA VAL A 22 0.25 -7.02 -10.64
C VAL A 22 1.40 -6.75 -9.69
N GLN A 23 2.18 -7.79 -9.39
CA GLN A 23 3.35 -7.67 -8.53
C GLN A 23 4.36 -6.66 -9.09
N ALA A 24 4.68 -6.78 -10.37
CA ALA A 24 5.63 -5.88 -11.02
C ALA A 24 5.13 -4.43 -10.96
N ARG A 25 3.85 -4.22 -11.21
CA ARG A 25 3.26 -2.88 -11.13
C ARG A 25 3.31 -2.34 -9.72
N PHE A 26 3.01 -3.19 -8.74
CA PHE A 26 3.03 -2.80 -7.33
C PHE A 26 4.44 -2.33 -6.93
N ILE A 27 5.45 -3.12 -7.28
CA ILE A 27 6.84 -2.78 -6.98
C ILE A 27 7.23 -1.48 -7.65
N ARG A 28 6.82 -1.28 -8.90
CA ARG A 28 7.13 -0.04 -9.61
C ARG A 28 6.52 1.18 -8.92
N LEU A 29 5.29 1.06 -8.43
CA LEU A 29 4.65 2.16 -7.72
C LEU A 29 5.37 2.45 -6.41
N LEU A 30 5.82 1.41 -5.71
CA LEU A 30 6.61 1.63 -4.48
C LEU A 30 7.91 2.37 -4.78
N GLU A 31 8.57 2.03 -5.88
CA GLU A 31 9.78 2.73 -6.30
C GLU A 31 9.49 4.21 -6.57
N LEU A 32 8.37 4.51 -7.21
CA LEU A 32 7.97 5.89 -7.45
C LEU A 32 7.68 6.63 -6.16
N MET A 33 7.07 5.94 -5.19
CA MET A 33 6.79 6.53 -3.88
C MET A 33 8.07 6.83 -3.12
N GLU A 34 9.10 6.00 -3.29
CA GLU A 34 10.40 6.28 -2.68
C GLU A 34 10.99 7.59 -3.17
N LYS A 35 10.78 7.90 -4.44
CA LYS A 35 11.31 9.13 -5.04
C LYS A 35 10.42 10.34 -4.82
N HIS A 36 9.12 10.15 -4.97
CA HIS A 36 8.18 11.27 -5.04
C HIS A 36 7.27 11.40 -3.82
N GLY A 37 7.34 10.46 -2.89
CA GLY A 37 6.54 10.52 -1.68
C GLY A 37 5.26 9.71 -1.77
N PRO A 38 4.50 9.69 -0.68
CA PRO A 38 3.32 8.82 -0.57
C PRO A 38 2.13 9.26 -1.41
N ASN A 39 2.13 10.49 -1.90
CA ASN A 39 0.96 11.01 -2.61
C ASN A 39 1.24 11.12 -4.10
N LEU A 40 1.16 10.00 -4.80
CA LEU A 40 1.33 9.98 -6.25
C LEU A 40 0.09 10.51 -6.98
N GLY A 41 -1.05 10.56 -6.29
CA GLY A 41 -2.30 11.02 -6.89
C GLY A 41 -3.03 9.92 -7.65
N ALA A 42 -4.28 10.22 -8.04
CA ALA A 42 -5.09 9.27 -8.78
C ALA A 42 -4.46 8.99 -10.15
N PRO A 43 -4.57 7.77 -10.65
CA PRO A 43 -5.27 6.62 -10.07
C PRO A 43 -4.39 5.74 -9.18
N HIS A 44 -3.16 6.15 -8.89
CA HIS A 44 -2.17 5.29 -8.23
C HIS A 44 -2.32 5.26 -6.71
N THR A 45 -2.56 6.41 -6.11
CA THR A 45 -2.77 6.47 -4.66
C THR A 45 -3.98 7.33 -4.36
N LYS A 46 -4.61 7.05 -3.23
CA LYS A 46 -5.71 7.89 -2.75
C LYS A 46 -5.76 7.88 -1.23
N PRO A 47 -6.20 8.99 -0.63
CA PRO A 47 -6.37 9.01 0.82
C PRO A 47 -7.59 8.21 1.23
N LEU A 48 -7.49 7.58 2.39
CA LEU A 48 -8.60 6.97 3.09
C LEU A 48 -8.82 7.80 4.36
N ASN A 49 -9.65 7.30 5.28
CA ASN A 49 -9.91 8.02 6.52
C ASN A 49 -8.79 7.82 7.54
N HIS A 50 -8.64 8.77 8.44
CA HIS A 50 -7.80 8.67 9.64
C HIS A 50 -6.30 8.46 9.36
N GLY A 51 -5.78 9.17 8.35
CA GLY A 51 -4.34 9.12 8.07
C GLY A 51 -3.88 7.87 7.33
N ARG A 52 -4.80 7.10 6.82
CA ARG A 52 -4.49 5.94 6.00
C ARG A 52 -4.65 6.27 4.52
N PHE A 53 -3.90 5.58 3.71
CA PHE A 53 -3.88 5.77 2.26
C PHE A 53 -3.86 4.41 1.57
N GLU A 54 -4.20 4.41 0.30
CA GLU A 54 -4.22 3.19 -0.50
C GLU A 54 -3.37 3.39 -1.75
N VAL A 55 -2.51 2.40 -2.05
CA VAL A 55 -1.82 2.33 -3.34
C VAL A 55 -2.50 1.24 -4.16
N ARG A 56 -2.71 1.52 -5.45
CA ARG A 56 -3.46 0.65 -6.37
C ARG A 56 -2.58 0.27 -7.55
N ALA A 57 -2.25 -1.00 -7.65
CA ALA A 57 -1.45 -1.53 -8.74
C ALA A 57 -2.37 -2.27 -9.71
N LYS A 58 -2.79 -1.58 -10.77
CA LYS A 58 -3.71 -2.15 -11.74
C LYS A 58 -2.94 -2.80 -12.89
N ALA A 59 -3.27 -4.04 -13.18
CA ALA A 59 -2.73 -4.77 -14.31
C ALA A 59 -3.83 -5.65 -14.89
N LYS A 60 -3.52 -6.30 -16.02
CA LYS A 60 -4.50 -7.14 -16.70
C LYS A 60 -5.06 -8.25 -15.80
N GLU A 61 -4.23 -8.76 -14.90
CA GLU A 61 -4.57 -9.90 -14.05
C GLU A 61 -5.35 -9.52 -12.80
N GLY A 62 -5.55 -8.22 -12.55
CA GLY A 62 -6.28 -7.76 -11.39
C GLY A 62 -5.74 -6.47 -10.83
N ILE A 63 -6.22 -6.10 -9.65
CA ILE A 63 -5.80 -4.89 -8.96
C ILE A 63 -5.23 -5.25 -7.60
N GLY A 64 -3.92 -5.04 -7.44
CA GLY A 64 -3.28 -5.17 -6.13
C GLY A 64 -3.48 -3.88 -5.35
N ARG A 65 -3.78 -4.02 -4.07
CA ARG A 65 -3.98 -2.87 -3.20
C ARG A 65 -3.11 -2.97 -1.97
N GLY A 66 -2.57 -1.83 -1.55
CA GLY A 66 -1.82 -1.76 -0.32
C GLY A 66 -2.33 -0.61 0.52
N LEU A 67 -2.62 -0.91 1.78
CA LEU A 67 -3.00 0.14 2.72
C LEU A 67 -1.74 0.59 3.44
N PHE A 68 -1.52 1.90 3.52
CA PHE A 68 -0.30 2.41 4.11
C PHE A 68 -0.55 3.69 4.90
N CYS A 69 0.41 4.04 5.72
CA CYS A 69 0.48 5.33 6.38
C CYS A 69 1.91 5.86 6.23
N TYR A 70 2.13 7.10 6.60
CA TYR A 70 3.48 7.65 6.55
C TYR A 70 3.72 8.60 7.72
N THR A 71 4.99 8.82 8.01
CA THR A 71 5.41 9.68 9.13
C THR A 71 6.10 10.92 8.62
N LYS A 72 6.29 11.89 9.51
CA LYS A 72 7.00 13.14 9.20
C LYS A 72 8.47 12.90 8.89
N ARG A 73 9.01 11.73 9.23
CA ARG A 73 10.42 11.39 8.98
C ARG A 73 10.63 10.75 7.62
N ARG A 74 9.70 10.95 6.70
CA ARG A 74 9.77 10.40 5.34
C ARG A 74 9.78 8.88 5.31
N GLN A 75 9.01 8.27 6.19
CA GLN A 75 8.84 6.82 6.22
C GLN A 75 7.42 6.46 5.79
N ILE A 76 7.32 5.57 4.83
CA ILE A 76 6.06 5.02 4.36
C ILE A 76 5.99 3.58 4.87
N HIS A 77 4.90 3.25 5.55
CA HIS A 77 4.75 1.91 6.11
C HIS A 77 3.56 1.21 5.50
N ILE A 78 3.82 0.10 4.81
CA ILE A 78 2.76 -0.68 4.16
C ILE A 78 2.17 -1.61 5.20
N LEU A 79 0.89 -1.38 5.52
CA LEU A 79 0.21 -2.05 6.62
C LEU A 79 -0.40 -3.39 6.21
N TYR A 80 -0.88 -3.49 4.98
CA TYR A 80 -1.53 -4.69 4.48
C TYR A 80 -1.61 -4.62 2.96
N ALA A 81 -1.44 -5.76 2.28
CA ALA A 81 -1.53 -5.82 0.82
C ALA A 81 -2.39 -7.00 0.42
N PHE A 82 -3.20 -6.82 -0.64
CA PHE A 82 -4.13 -7.84 -1.07
C PHE A 82 -4.58 -7.59 -2.51
N ILE A 83 -5.15 -8.61 -3.13
CA ILE A 83 -5.82 -8.46 -4.43
C ILE A 83 -7.29 -8.18 -4.15
N LYS A 84 -7.78 -7.09 -4.68
CA LYS A 84 -9.15 -6.69 -4.45
C LYS A 84 -10.08 -7.33 -5.47
N LYS A 85 -11.10 -8.02 -4.98
CA LYS A 85 -12.09 -8.68 -5.81
C LYS A 85 -13.41 -7.92 -5.89
N SER A 86 -13.58 -6.87 -5.10
CA SER A 86 -14.80 -6.08 -5.07
C SER A 86 -14.46 -4.60 -5.01
N GLN A 87 -15.47 -3.75 -5.20
CA GLN A 87 -15.30 -2.31 -5.18
C GLN A 87 -14.88 -1.79 -3.80
N LYS A 88 -15.35 -2.42 -2.75
CA LYS A 88 -15.10 -1.97 -1.39
C LYS A 88 -13.97 -2.75 -0.74
N THR A 89 -13.15 -2.05 0.04
CA THR A 89 -12.16 -2.69 0.88
C THR A 89 -12.88 -3.41 2.02
N PRO A 90 -12.60 -4.70 2.25
CA PRO A 90 -13.25 -5.43 3.34
C PRO A 90 -13.01 -4.77 4.70
N LYS A 91 -14.03 -4.84 5.56
CA LYS A 91 -13.92 -4.25 6.90
C LYS A 91 -12.78 -4.85 7.71
N GLU A 92 -12.55 -6.16 7.55
CA GLU A 92 -11.47 -6.85 8.25
C GLU A 92 -10.11 -6.27 7.89
N VAL A 93 -9.91 -5.93 6.62
CA VAL A 93 -8.66 -5.38 6.14
C VAL A 93 -8.43 -4.00 6.74
N ILE A 94 -9.48 -3.18 6.77
CA ILE A 94 -9.39 -1.85 7.38
C ILE A 94 -9.08 -1.95 8.86
N GLN A 95 -9.71 -2.90 9.55
CA GLN A 95 -9.48 -3.12 10.97
C GLN A 95 -8.03 -3.52 11.24
N ILE A 96 -7.49 -4.45 10.45
CA ILE A 96 -6.11 -4.87 10.56
C ILE A 96 -5.17 -3.70 10.34
N ALA A 97 -5.42 -2.90 9.31
CA ALA A 97 -4.59 -1.75 9.00
C ALA A 97 -4.61 -0.73 10.13
N ARG A 98 -5.78 -0.52 10.72
CA ARG A 98 -5.92 0.42 11.84
C ARG A 98 -5.11 -0.03 13.05
N LEU A 99 -5.18 -1.31 13.39
CA LEU A 99 -4.43 -1.85 14.51
C LEU A 99 -2.93 -1.76 14.28
N ARG A 100 -2.48 -2.09 13.07
CA ARG A 100 -1.07 -2.05 12.71
C ARG A 100 -0.53 -0.62 12.69
N MET A 101 -1.37 0.33 12.28
CA MET A 101 -0.97 1.72 12.24
C MET A 101 -0.59 2.24 13.62
N LYS A 102 -1.24 1.75 14.67
CA LYS A 102 -0.91 2.14 16.04
C LYS A 102 0.49 1.73 16.45
N GLU A 103 1.05 0.71 15.81
CA GLU A 103 2.38 0.20 16.11
C GLU A 103 3.49 0.99 15.43
N VAL A 104 3.15 1.85 14.47
CA VAL A 104 4.13 2.56 13.66
C VAL A 104 4.75 3.75 14.38
N ASN A 105 4.06 4.31 15.33
CA ASN A 105 4.54 5.52 16.04
C ASN A 105 5.44 5.16 17.20
#